data_d4e19be753337bafd1262327bccd0008
#
_entry.id   d4e19be753337bafd1262327bccd0008
#
_cell.length_a   1.000
_cell.length_b   1.000
_cell.length_c   1.000
_cell.angle_alpha   90.00
_cell.angle_beta   90.00
_cell.angle_gamma   90.00
#
_symmetry.space_group_name_H-M   'P 1'
#
loop_
_entity.id
_entity.type
_entity.pdbx_description
1 polymer ?
#
loop_
_entity_poly.entity_id
_entity_poly.type
_entity_poly.pdbx_seq_one_letter_code
_entity_poly.pdbx_strand_id
1 'polypeptide(L)'
;MIPVKVLAVRYLANADPALCRGLGAPKGYCSLGLLTTDCDDATYIALDQATKAADVKVCFARSFYAGAANASTPYAGEVIGILAGATPGAVRSGMEAALAALERVGFEETASVPYLAHTVSSTGSYLSKEAGVLQGDAIAYLIAPPLEAMYALDGALKASDVRLAKLYPPPSETNFAGALLTGSRSACVAACSAFAEAVQQVAQRPVE
;
A
#
# COMPACT_ATOMS: atom_id res chain seq x y z
N MET A 1 -5.23 4.20 14.83
CA MET A 1 -5.17 3.47 13.54
C MET A 1 -6.52 2.87 13.23
N ILE A 2 -7.04 3.07 12.02
CA ILE A 2 -8.32 2.52 11.53
C ILE A 2 -8.04 1.09 11.08
N PRO A 3 -8.76 0.07 11.60
CA PRO A 3 -8.54 -1.33 11.22
C PRO A 3 -8.91 -1.58 9.76
N VAL A 4 -8.07 -2.33 9.05
CA VAL A 4 -8.37 -2.81 7.71
C VAL A 4 -9.27 -4.04 7.78
N LYS A 5 -10.36 -4.02 7.04
CA LYS A 5 -11.28 -5.16 6.96
C LYS A 5 -10.91 -6.06 5.78
N VAL A 6 -10.52 -7.30 6.09
CA VAL A 6 -10.38 -8.34 5.07
C VAL A 6 -11.77 -8.79 4.63
N LEU A 7 -12.07 -8.65 3.34
CA LEU A 7 -13.38 -8.98 2.76
C LEU A 7 -13.43 -10.44 2.28
N ALA A 8 -12.36 -10.89 1.60
CA ALA A 8 -12.26 -12.28 1.16
C ALA A 8 -10.81 -12.72 0.93
N VAL A 9 -10.55 -14.00 1.20
CA VAL A 9 -9.31 -14.69 0.81
C VAL A 9 -9.67 -16.00 0.12
N ARG A 10 -8.99 -16.31 -1.00
CA ARG A 10 -9.15 -17.59 -1.71
C ARG A 10 -7.81 -18.07 -2.25
N TYR A 11 -7.70 -19.37 -2.41
CA TYR A 11 -6.51 -20.02 -2.95
C TYR A 11 -6.87 -20.89 -4.14
N LEU A 12 -6.06 -20.81 -5.18
CA LEU A 12 -6.10 -21.69 -6.35
C LEU A 12 -4.78 -22.46 -6.37
N ALA A 13 -4.79 -23.71 -5.94
CA ALA A 13 -3.59 -24.53 -5.81
C ALA A 13 -2.91 -24.79 -7.18
N ASN A 14 -3.70 -24.91 -8.23
CA ASN A 14 -3.23 -25.09 -9.60
C ASN A 14 -4.22 -24.35 -10.53
N ALA A 15 -4.00 -23.05 -10.67
CA ALA A 15 -4.85 -22.21 -11.51
C ALA A 15 -4.65 -22.53 -12.99
N ASP A 16 -5.70 -22.30 -13.78
CA ASP A 16 -5.64 -22.48 -15.22
C ASP A 16 -4.51 -21.63 -15.84
N PRO A 17 -3.69 -22.21 -16.74
CA PRO A 17 -2.57 -21.48 -17.35
C PRO A 17 -2.99 -20.23 -18.14
N ALA A 18 -4.19 -20.19 -18.71
CA ALA A 18 -4.68 -18.99 -19.40
C ALA A 18 -4.99 -17.88 -18.42
N LEU A 19 -5.59 -18.22 -17.26
CA LEU A 19 -5.82 -17.27 -16.18
C LEU A 19 -4.49 -16.72 -15.64
N CYS A 20 -3.51 -17.58 -15.37
CA CYS A 20 -2.19 -17.17 -14.90
C CYS A 20 -1.52 -16.18 -15.87
N ARG A 21 -1.54 -16.48 -17.16
CA ARG A 21 -1.02 -15.57 -18.20
C ARG A 21 -1.78 -14.25 -18.25
N GLY A 22 -3.10 -14.30 -18.20
CA GLY A 22 -3.95 -13.09 -18.21
C GLY A 22 -3.70 -12.16 -17.02
N LEU A 23 -3.34 -12.72 -15.87
CA LEU A 23 -2.98 -11.98 -14.66
C LEU A 23 -1.50 -11.57 -14.61
N GLY A 24 -0.68 -11.94 -15.58
CA GLY A 24 0.75 -11.61 -15.60
C GLY A 24 1.60 -12.42 -14.61
N ALA A 25 1.11 -13.59 -14.18
CA ALA A 25 1.88 -14.48 -13.31
C ALA A 25 3.15 -14.98 -14.05
N PRO A 26 4.32 -15.05 -13.38
CA PRO A 26 5.53 -15.58 -13.96
C PRO A 26 5.35 -17.03 -14.43
N LYS A 27 6.09 -17.42 -15.47
CA LYS A 27 6.07 -18.81 -15.97
C LYS A 27 6.45 -19.78 -14.83
N GLY A 28 5.62 -20.79 -14.63
CA GLY A 28 5.79 -21.77 -13.55
C GLY A 28 5.12 -21.42 -12.23
N TYR A 29 4.57 -20.20 -12.09
CA TYR A 29 3.81 -19.78 -10.92
C TYR A 29 2.32 -20.03 -11.16
N CYS A 30 1.87 -21.24 -10.89
CA CYS A 30 0.49 -21.67 -11.15
C CYS A 30 -0.39 -21.71 -9.90
N SER A 31 0.19 -21.48 -8.70
CA SER A 31 -0.59 -21.32 -7.48
C SER A 31 -0.90 -19.86 -7.27
N LEU A 32 -2.16 -19.52 -6.97
CA LEU A 32 -2.59 -18.14 -6.75
C LEU A 32 -3.25 -17.99 -5.37
N GLY A 33 -2.97 -16.86 -4.71
CA GLY A 33 -3.68 -16.39 -3.53
C GLY A 33 -4.37 -15.08 -3.86
N LEU A 34 -5.66 -15.00 -3.62
CA LEU A 34 -6.50 -13.85 -3.90
C LEU A 34 -6.93 -13.21 -2.58
N LEU A 35 -6.78 -11.91 -2.47
CA LEU A 35 -7.11 -11.12 -1.30
C LEU A 35 -7.92 -9.90 -1.72
N THR A 36 -9.03 -9.64 -1.04
CA THR A 36 -9.73 -8.36 -1.11
C THR A 36 -9.88 -7.75 0.28
N THR A 37 -9.70 -6.44 0.37
CA THR A 37 -9.88 -5.66 1.58
C THR A 37 -10.59 -4.35 1.26
N ASP A 38 -10.91 -3.58 2.28
CA ASP A 38 -11.51 -2.25 2.16
C ASP A 38 -10.50 -1.09 2.22
N CYS A 39 -9.20 -1.39 2.14
CA CYS A 39 -8.14 -0.38 2.17
C CYS A 39 -6.99 -0.79 1.24
N ASP A 40 -6.86 -0.10 0.11
CA ASP A 40 -5.90 -0.41 -0.92
C ASP A 40 -4.44 -0.13 -0.52
N ASP A 41 -4.14 1.04 0.00
CA ASP A 41 -2.77 1.42 0.35
C ASP A 41 -2.16 0.50 1.42
N ALA A 42 -2.95 0.16 2.46
CA ALA A 42 -2.52 -0.81 3.45
C ALA A 42 -2.31 -2.19 2.84
N THR A 43 -3.14 -2.58 1.88
CA THR A 43 -3.02 -3.87 1.19
C THR A 43 -1.79 -3.91 0.28
N TYR A 44 -1.44 -2.83 -0.40
CA TYR A 44 -0.21 -2.78 -1.19
C TYR A 44 1.04 -2.96 -0.31
N ILE A 45 1.05 -2.35 0.87
CA ILE A 45 2.12 -2.56 1.87
C ILE A 45 2.14 -4.01 2.35
N ALA A 46 0.97 -4.60 2.62
CA ALA A 46 0.85 -5.99 3.06
C ALA A 46 1.30 -7.00 1.99
N LEU A 47 0.92 -6.77 0.73
CA LEU A 47 1.37 -7.60 -0.40
C LEU A 47 2.90 -7.52 -0.59
N ASP A 48 3.50 -6.37 -0.33
CA ASP A 48 4.96 -6.24 -0.35
C ASP A 48 5.62 -7.07 0.76
N GLN A 49 5.03 -7.11 1.96
CA GLN A 49 5.51 -7.98 3.03
C GLN A 49 5.44 -9.47 2.64
N ALA A 50 4.40 -9.89 1.91
CA ALA A 50 4.32 -11.25 1.38
C ALA A 50 5.53 -11.61 0.51
N THR A 51 5.99 -10.68 -0.34
CA THR A 51 7.14 -10.91 -1.23
C THR A 51 8.49 -10.98 -0.51
N LYS A 52 8.54 -10.56 0.74
CA LYS A 52 9.72 -10.68 1.63
C LYS A 52 9.70 -11.96 2.46
N ALA A 53 8.50 -12.45 2.74
CA ALA A 53 8.32 -13.62 3.61
C ALA A 53 8.34 -14.95 2.85
N ALA A 54 8.02 -14.96 1.56
CA ALA A 54 7.90 -16.16 0.75
C ALA A 54 8.31 -15.91 -0.71
N ASP A 55 8.62 -16.98 -1.44
CA ASP A 55 8.89 -16.92 -2.88
C ASP A 55 7.58 -16.78 -3.65
N VAL A 56 7.03 -15.57 -3.60
CA VAL A 56 5.81 -15.17 -4.30
C VAL A 56 6.02 -13.86 -5.03
N LYS A 57 5.19 -13.60 -6.04
CA LYS A 57 5.12 -12.33 -6.76
C LYS A 57 3.71 -11.78 -6.69
N VAL A 58 3.59 -10.48 -6.52
CA VAL A 58 2.32 -9.79 -6.76
C VAL A 58 2.16 -9.71 -8.29
N CYS A 59 1.29 -10.54 -8.84
CA CYS A 59 1.04 -10.56 -10.28
C CYS A 59 -0.07 -9.60 -10.69
N PHE A 60 -0.99 -9.27 -9.79
CA PHE A 60 -2.05 -8.31 -10.01
C PHE A 60 -2.40 -7.60 -8.70
N ALA A 61 -2.53 -6.28 -8.73
CA ALA A 61 -3.05 -5.50 -7.61
C ALA A 61 -3.69 -4.24 -8.16
N ARG A 62 -4.97 -4.02 -7.83
CA ARG A 62 -5.71 -2.83 -8.24
C ARG A 62 -6.74 -2.44 -7.20
N SER A 63 -6.80 -1.15 -6.93
CA SER A 63 -7.93 -0.55 -6.23
C SER A 63 -9.04 -0.20 -7.20
N PHE A 64 -10.24 -0.09 -6.69
CA PHE A 64 -11.40 0.37 -7.41
C PHE A 64 -12.32 1.14 -6.48
N TYR A 65 -12.77 2.29 -6.96
CA TYR A 65 -13.67 3.15 -6.24
C TYR A 65 -15.12 2.69 -6.45
N ALA A 66 -15.76 2.25 -5.40
CA ALA A 66 -17.20 1.99 -5.35
C ALA A 66 -17.75 1.04 -6.43
N GLY A 67 -17.00 0.03 -6.86
CA GLY A 67 -17.46 -0.89 -7.92
C GLY A 67 -18.36 -2.02 -7.42
N ALA A 68 -18.07 -2.57 -6.25
CA ALA A 68 -18.81 -3.67 -5.66
C ALA A 68 -19.65 -3.18 -4.48
N ALA A 69 -20.67 -3.94 -4.10
CA ALA A 69 -21.49 -3.67 -2.92
C ALA A 69 -20.67 -3.66 -1.61
N ASN A 70 -19.41 -4.09 -1.68
CA ASN A 70 -18.49 -4.17 -0.56
C ASN A 70 -17.50 -2.99 -0.48
N ALA A 71 -17.43 -2.11 -1.48
CA ALA A 71 -16.65 -0.88 -1.40
C ALA A 71 -17.27 0.02 -0.33
N SER A 72 -16.65 0.11 0.81
CA SER A 72 -17.39 0.45 2.01
C SER A 72 -16.76 1.49 2.91
N THR A 73 -15.55 1.98 2.62
CA THR A 73 -14.96 2.94 3.53
C THR A 73 -14.84 4.34 2.93
N PRO A 74 -15.10 5.40 3.74
CA PRO A 74 -14.87 6.77 3.32
C PRO A 74 -13.37 7.11 3.23
N TYR A 75 -12.48 6.22 3.69
CA TYR A 75 -11.05 6.50 3.86
C TYR A 75 -10.18 5.90 2.76
N ALA A 76 -10.65 4.85 2.09
CA ALA A 76 -9.88 4.17 1.05
C ALA A 76 -10.79 3.36 0.12
N GLY A 77 -10.28 2.95 -1.02
CA GLY A 77 -10.99 2.09 -1.96
C GLY A 77 -10.88 0.61 -1.61
N GLU A 78 -11.86 -0.15 -2.07
CA GLU A 78 -11.74 -1.61 -2.12
C GLU A 78 -10.62 -2.00 -3.09
N VAL A 79 -9.93 -3.09 -2.81
CA VAL A 79 -8.78 -3.55 -3.58
C VAL A 79 -8.84 -5.05 -3.81
N ILE A 80 -8.33 -5.51 -4.93
CA ILE A 80 -7.96 -6.90 -5.12
C ILE A 80 -6.44 -7.00 -5.30
N GLY A 81 -5.82 -7.90 -4.52
CA GLY A 81 -4.42 -8.28 -4.65
C GLY A 81 -4.29 -9.78 -4.95
N ILE A 82 -3.41 -10.14 -5.88
CA ILE A 82 -3.18 -11.54 -6.27
C ILE A 82 -1.69 -11.86 -6.18
N LEU A 83 -1.37 -12.79 -5.28
CA LEU A 83 -0.05 -13.40 -5.18
C LEU A 83 0.02 -14.62 -6.10
N ALA A 84 1.14 -14.78 -6.81
CA ALA A 84 1.46 -15.98 -7.56
C ALA A 84 2.71 -16.64 -6.97
N GLY A 85 2.73 -17.95 -6.91
CA GLY A 85 3.85 -18.76 -6.45
C GLY A 85 3.97 -20.08 -7.21
N ALA A 86 5.17 -20.68 -7.16
CA ALA A 86 5.42 -21.98 -7.79
C ALA A 86 4.69 -23.11 -7.04
N THR A 87 4.41 -22.94 -5.76
CA THR A 87 3.75 -23.96 -4.93
C THR A 87 2.61 -23.34 -4.09
N PRO A 88 1.57 -24.15 -3.77
CA PRO A 88 0.52 -23.71 -2.86
C PRO A 88 1.04 -23.29 -1.47
N GLY A 89 2.10 -23.95 -0.99
CA GLY A 89 2.75 -23.65 0.29
C GLY A 89 3.37 -22.25 0.32
N ALA A 90 4.11 -21.88 -0.74
CA ALA A 90 4.70 -20.55 -0.86
C ALA A 90 3.61 -19.45 -0.86
N VAL A 91 2.52 -19.67 -1.62
CA VAL A 91 1.40 -18.73 -1.68
C VAL A 91 0.70 -18.61 -0.32
N ARG A 92 0.51 -19.71 0.38
CA ARG A 92 -0.08 -19.71 1.73
C ARG A 92 0.78 -18.89 2.71
N SER A 93 2.08 -19.17 2.75
CA SER A 93 3.02 -18.44 3.63
C SER A 93 3.07 -16.94 3.30
N GLY A 94 3.09 -16.59 2.01
CA GLY A 94 3.01 -15.20 1.59
C GLY A 94 1.72 -14.53 2.01
N MET A 95 0.58 -15.21 1.85
CA MET A 95 -0.72 -14.67 2.25
C MET A 95 -0.83 -14.51 3.78
N GLU A 96 -0.33 -15.45 4.56
CA GLU A 96 -0.28 -15.35 6.02
C GLU A 96 0.54 -14.12 6.46
N ALA A 97 1.68 -13.87 5.81
CA ALA A 97 2.50 -12.68 6.07
C ALA A 97 1.78 -11.38 5.69
N ALA A 98 1.04 -11.38 4.57
CA ALA A 98 0.23 -10.22 4.19
C ALA A 98 -0.88 -9.96 5.22
N LEU A 99 -1.63 -10.97 5.62
CA LEU A 99 -2.70 -10.83 6.61
C LEU A 99 -2.16 -10.32 7.97
N ALA A 100 -1.03 -10.86 8.44
CA ALA A 100 -0.38 -10.39 9.65
C ALA A 100 0.14 -8.93 9.54
N ALA A 101 0.49 -8.48 8.35
CA ALA A 101 0.89 -7.09 8.12
C ALA A 101 -0.31 -6.13 8.20
N LEU A 102 -1.49 -6.53 7.71
CA LEU A 102 -2.71 -5.72 7.77
C LEU A 102 -3.15 -5.39 9.20
N GLU A 103 -2.77 -6.20 10.19
CA GLU A 103 -3.04 -5.90 11.60
C GLU A 103 -2.24 -4.70 12.13
N ARG A 104 -1.18 -4.28 11.42
CA ARG A 104 -0.22 -3.25 11.85
C ARG A 104 -0.10 -2.07 10.90
N VAL A 105 -0.83 -2.08 9.82
CA VAL A 105 -0.84 -1.03 8.80
C VAL A 105 -2.27 -0.56 8.57
N GLY A 106 -2.49 0.72 8.63
CA GLY A 106 -3.81 1.31 8.39
C GLY A 106 -3.74 2.83 8.48
N PHE A 107 -4.82 3.46 8.08
CA PHE A 107 -4.95 4.91 8.20
C PHE A 107 -5.04 5.34 9.66
N GLU A 108 -4.49 6.51 9.97
CA GLU A 108 -4.77 7.28 11.18
C GLU A 108 -5.86 8.30 10.87
N GLU A 109 -6.48 8.85 11.90
CA GLU A 109 -7.51 9.90 11.76
C GLU A 109 -7.23 11.03 12.75
N THR A 110 -7.32 12.27 12.27
CA THR A 110 -7.21 13.47 13.08
C THR A 110 -8.28 14.49 12.66
N ALA A 111 -9.08 14.99 13.60
CA ALA A 111 -10.18 15.93 13.33
C ALA A 111 -11.05 15.50 12.14
N SER A 112 -11.33 14.20 12.01
CA SER A 112 -12.07 13.58 10.90
C SER A 112 -11.35 13.63 9.53
N VAL A 113 -10.05 13.90 9.52
CA VAL A 113 -9.19 13.81 8.32
C VAL A 113 -8.36 12.53 8.41
N PRO A 114 -8.59 11.56 7.52
CA PRO A 114 -7.81 10.33 7.47
C PRO A 114 -6.49 10.54 6.74
N TYR A 115 -5.44 9.88 7.18
CA TYR A 115 -4.14 9.87 6.50
C TYR A 115 -3.37 8.57 6.75
N LEU A 116 -2.50 8.22 5.83
CA LEU A 116 -1.51 7.16 5.97
C LEU A 116 -0.12 7.78 5.95
N ALA A 117 0.66 7.57 7.01
CA ALA A 117 2.07 7.95 7.10
C ALA A 117 2.87 6.74 7.61
N HIS A 118 3.26 5.85 6.69
CA HIS A 118 3.86 4.57 7.05
C HIS A 118 5.28 4.42 6.51
N THR A 119 6.22 4.06 7.39
CA THR A 119 7.59 3.75 6.98
C THR A 119 7.72 2.26 6.64
N VAL A 120 7.93 1.95 5.37
CA VAL A 120 8.39 0.63 4.93
C VAL A 120 9.91 0.62 5.06
N SER A 121 10.42 0.01 6.12
CA SER A 121 11.84 0.04 6.46
C SER A 121 12.74 -0.67 5.43
N SER A 122 12.19 -1.59 4.67
CA SER A 122 12.86 -2.33 3.60
C SER A 122 11.79 -2.81 2.63
N THR A 123 11.86 -2.34 1.39
CA THR A 123 10.91 -2.72 0.34
C THR A 123 11.12 -4.15 -0.12
N GLY A 124 10.03 -4.86 -0.39
CA GLY A 124 10.01 -6.12 -1.11
C GLY A 124 10.05 -5.89 -2.63
N SER A 125 9.79 -6.93 -3.39
CA SER A 125 9.83 -6.86 -4.86
C SER A 125 8.64 -6.10 -5.48
N TYR A 126 7.59 -5.86 -4.73
CA TYR A 126 6.41 -5.13 -5.22
C TYR A 126 6.59 -3.61 -5.08
N LEU A 127 6.78 -3.11 -3.86
CA LEU A 127 6.91 -1.67 -3.63
C LEU A 127 8.20 -1.08 -4.17
N SER A 128 9.30 -1.84 -4.24
CA SER A 128 10.53 -1.37 -4.88
C SER A 128 10.31 -1.07 -6.37
N LYS A 129 9.59 -1.94 -7.07
CA LYS A 129 9.21 -1.73 -8.48
C LYS A 129 8.26 -0.53 -8.62
N GLU A 130 7.28 -0.42 -7.73
CA GLU A 130 6.29 0.65 -7.73
C GLU A 130 6.92 2.03 -7.49
N ALA A 131 7.88 2.10 -6.56
CA ALA A 131 8.63 3.31 -6.23
C ALA A 131 9.81 3.60 -7.17
N GLY A 132 10.21 2.66 -8.02
CA GLY A 132 11.41 2.80 -8.85
C GLY A 132 12.70 2.87 -8.04
N VAL A 133 12.81 2.09 -6.96
CA VAL A 133 13.97 2.01 -6.06
C VAL A 133 14.54 0.59 -6.04
N LEU A 134 15.67 0.37 -5.39
CA LEU A 134 16.21 -0.97 -5.21
C LEU A 134 15.40 -1.73 -4.15
N GLN A 135 15.26 -3.04 -4.35
CA GLN A 135 14.67 -3.88 -3.32
C GLN A 135 15.54 -3.82 -2.06
N GLY A 136 14.92 -3.60 -0.92
CA GLY A 136 15.61 -3.36 0.34
C GLY A 136 15.69 -1.89 0.76
N ASP A 137 15.54 -0.94 -0.17
CA ASP A 137 15.51 0.48 0.17
C ASP A 137 14.30 0.80 1.08
N ALA A 138 14.47 1.78 1.93
CA ALA A 138 13.37 2.29 2.74
C ALA A 138 12.52 3.30 1.95
N ILE A 139 11.22 3.28 2.23
CA ILE A 139 10.30 4.30 1.72
C ILE A 139 9.37 4.83 2.82
N ALA A 140 8.98 6.09 2.71
CA ALA A 140 7.83 6.66 3.39
C ALA A 140 6.63 6.59 2.44
N TYR A 141 5.57 5.93 2.85
CA TYR A 141 4.31 5.83 2.11
C TYR A 141 3.31 6.81 2.73
N LEU A 142 2.96 7.85 1.99
CA LEU A 142 2.27 9.03 2.49
C LEU A 142 1.01 9.27 1.66
N ILE A 143 -0.17 9.19 2.28
CA ILE A 143 -1.48 9.40 1.63
C ILE A 143 -2.36 10.24 2.56
N ALA A 144 -3.09 11.20 2.00
CA ALA A 144 -4.09 11.99 2.70
C ALA A 144 -5.12 12.57 1.68
N PRO A 145 -6.19 13.23 2.11
CA PRO A 145 -7.05 13.98 1.21
C PRO A 145 -6.26 15.00 0.38
N PRO A 146 -6.77 15.41 -0.78
CA PRO A 146 -5.97 16.09 -1.81
C PRO A 146 -5.20 17.32 -1.38
N LEU A 147 -5.83 18.25 -0.65
CA LEU A 147 -5.17 19.48 -0.22
C LEU A 147 -4.14 19.20 0.87
N GLU A 148 -4.56 18.45 1.87
CA GLU A 148 -3.73 18.04 3.01
C GLU A 148 -2.47 17.31 2.54
N ALA A 149 -2.63 16.38 1.58
CA ALA A 149 -1.51 15.63 1.02
C ALA A 149 -0.50 16.55 0.32
N MET A 150 -0.96 17.48 -0.53
CA MET A 150 -0.05 18.37 -1.26
C MET A 150 0.72 19.30 -0.32
N TYR A 151 0.02 19.87 0.68
CA TYR A 151 0.64 20.71 1.70
C TYR A 151 1.65 19.93 2.54
N ALA A 152 1.24 18.75 3.03
CA ALA A 152 2.06 17.93 3.91
C ALA A 152 3.28 17.30 3.20
N LEU A 153 3.18 16.99 1.91
CA LEU A 153 4.32 16.48 1.14
C LEU A 153 5.45 17.50 1.01
N ASP A 154 5.14 18.78 0.82
CA ASP A 154 6.15 19.84 0.81
C ASP A 154 6.88 19.91 2.16
N GLY A 155 6.13 19.83 3.27
CA GLY A 155 6.68 19.76 4.61
C GLY A 155 7.59 18.55 4.82
N ALA A 156 7.14 17.37 4.42
CA ALA A 156 7.91 16.12 4.55
C ALA A 156 9.23 16.14 3.75
N LEU A 157 9.18 16.66 2.51
CA LEU A 157 10.37 16.79 1.65
C LEU A 157 11.39 17.79 2.19
N LYS A 158 10.95 18.81 2.92
CA LYS A 158 11.83 19.83 3.54
C LYS A 158 12.37 19.42 4.91
N ALA A 159 11.66 18.56 5.62
CA ALA A 159 12.00 18.17 6.98
C ALA A 159 13.08 17.09 7.08
N SER A 160 13.38 16.37 6.01
CA SER A 160 14.30 15.24 6.06
C SER A 160 15.00 14.99 4.71
N ASP A 161 16.14 14.29 4.76
CA ASP A 161 16.92 13.95 3.54
C ASP A 161 16.26 12.76 2.81
N VAL A 162 15.13 13.04 2.17
CA VAL A 162 14.38 12.13 1.31
C VAL A 162 14.21 12.72 -0.08
N ARG A 163 14.03 11.86 -1.06
CA ARG A 163 13.67 12.25 -2.42
C ARG A 163 12.28 11.72 -2.79
N LEU A 164 11.59 12.43 -3.65
CA LEU A 164 10.34 11.97 -4.25
C LEU A 164 10.65 10.80 -5.19
N ALA A 165 10.14 9.61 -4.86
CA ALA A 165 10.24 8.42 -5.69
C ALA A 165 9.04 8.31 -6.64
N LYS A 166 7.83 8.48 -6.12
CA LYS A 166 6.60 8.49 -6.92
C LYS A 166 5.59 9.46 -6.35
N LEU A 167 4.98 10.27 -7.20
CA LEU A 167 3.85 11.14 -6.83
C LEU A 167 2.54 10.48 -7.28
N TYR A 168 1.54 10.52 -6.43
CA TYR A 168 0.14 10.23 -6.73
C TYR A 168 -0.63 11.55 -6.69
N PRO A 169 -0.72 12.27 -7.83
CA PRO A 169 -1.41 13.57 -7.85
C PRO A 169 -2.92 13.39 -7.65
N PRO A 170 -3.60 14.39 -7.09
CA PRO A 170 -5.04 14.32 -6.91
C PRO A 170 -5.81 14.49 -8.23
N PRO A 171 -6.94 13.77 -8.42
CA PRO A 171 -7.36 12.66 -7.58
C PRO A 171 -6.62 11.37 -7.95
N SER A 172 -6.25 10.58 -6.94
CA SER A 172 -5.83 9.19 -7.15
C SER A 172 -7.03 8.29 -7.44
N GLU A 173 -6.80 6.98 -7.56
CA GLU A 173 -7.87 5.99 -7.76
C GLU A 173 -8.92 6.01 -6.64
N THR A 174 -8.58 6.52 -5.46
CA THR A 174 -9.45 6.60 -4.27
C THR A 174 -9.82 8.03 -3.87
N ASN A 175 -9.62 9.00 -4.72
CA ASN A 175 -9.80 10.44 -4.47
C ASN A 175 -8.85 11.05 -3.43
N PHE A 176 -7.90 10.29 -2.90
CA PHE A 176 -6.80 10.81 -2.10
C PHE A 176 -5.64 11.26 -3.00
N ALA A 177 -4.59 11.75 -2.39
CA ALA A 177 -3.33 12.06 -3.03
C ALA A 177 -2.17 11.66 -2.13
N GLY A 178 -0.97 11.58 -2.65
CA GLY A 178 0.16 11.24 -1.84
C GLY A 178 1.43 10.97 -2.62
N ALA A 179 2.37 10.30 -1.97
CA ALA A 179 3.65 9.98 -2.58
C ALA A 179 4.37 8.83 -1.88
N LEU A 180 5.30 8.23 -2.61
CA LEU A 180 6.38 7.43 -2.06
C LEU A 180 7.64 8.30 -2.03
N LEU A 181 8.20 8.50 -0.84
CA LEU A 181 9.50 9.14 -0.66
C LEU A 181 10.52 8.09 -0.29
N THR A 182 11.78 8.26 -0.69
CA THR A 182 12.86 7.32 -0.35
C THR A 182 14.08 8.04 0.18
N GLY A 183 14.80 7.40 1.08
CA GLY A 183 15.98 7.89 1.76
C GLY A 183 16.47 6.86 2.77
N SER A 184 17.28 7.28 3.73
CA SER A 184 17.59 6.41 4.86
C SER A 184 16.32 6.06 5.64
N ARG A 185 16.32 4.95 6.37
CA ARG A 185 15.19 4.57 7.23
C ARG A 185 14.80 5.70 8.20
N SER A 186 15.78 6.33 8.83
CA SER A 186 15.53 7.44 9.76
C SER A 186 14.95 8.67 9.06
N ALA A 187 15.41 8.97 7.85
CA ALA A 187 14.85 10.06 7.04
C ALA A 187 13.39 9.77 6.64
N CYS A 188 13.06 8.52 6.27
CA CYS A 188 11.69 8.12 5.99
C CYS A 188 10.78 8.23 7.23
N VAL A 189 11.27 7.87 8.42
CA VAL A 189 10.52 8.05 9.67
C VAL A 189 10.27 9.53 9.92
N ALA A 190 11.29 10.39 9.78
CA ALA A 190 11.14 11.83 9.95
C ALA A 190 10.16 12.45 8.94
N ALA A 191 10.21 12.00 7.69
CA ALA A 191 9.25 12.40 6.65
C ALA A 191 7.81 12.02 7.03
N CYS A 192 7.58 10.79 7.53
CA CYS A 192 6.26 10.35 7.99
C CYS A 192 5.74 11.22 9.14
N SER A 193 6.60 11.57 10.12
CA SER A 193 6.22 12.43 11.24
C SER A 193 5.86 13.83 10.77
N ALA A 194 6.69 14.44 9.93
CA ALA A 194 6.44 15.77 9.39
C ALA A 194 5.17 15.84 8.54
N PHE A 195 4.90 14.79 7.74
CA PHE A 195 3.67 14.66 6.97
C PHE A 195 2.43 14.61 7.88
N ALA A 196 2.46 13.74 8.90
CA ALA A 196 1.36 13.60 9.86
C ALA A 196 1.08 14.93 10.60
N GLU A 197 2.13 15.63 11.07
CA GLU A 197 1.98 16.92 11.72
C GLU A 197 1.36 17.97 10.80
N ALA A 198 1.79 18.04 9.54
CA ALA A 198 1.26 18.99 8.57
C ALA A 198 -0.21 18.70 8.21
N VAL A 199 -0.59 17.42 8.05
CA VAL A 199 -2.01 17.04 7.88
C VAL A 199 -2.84 17.50 9.09
N GLN A 200 -2.33 17.31 10.31
CA GLN A 200 -3.01 17.74 11.53
C GLN A 200 -3.16 19.27 11.59
N GLN A 201 -2.15 20.03 11.17
CA GLN A 201 -2.22 21.50 11.11
C GLN A 201 -3.34 21.97 10.19
N VAL A 202 -3.43 21.42 8.97
CA VAL A 202 -4.51 21.76 8.03
C VAL A 202 -5.88 21.36 8.59
N ALA A 203 -6.00 20.16 9.19
CA ALA A 203 -7.26 19.70 9.78
C ALA A 203 -7.75 20.60 10.92
N GLN A 204 -6.83 21.13 11.74
CA GLN A 204 -7.17 22.03 12.85
C GLN A 204 -7.42 23.48 12.41
N ARG A 205 -6.81 23.92 11.31
CA ARG A 205 -6.90 25.29 10.79
C ARG A 205 -7.04 25.26 9.26
N PRO A 206 -8.23 24.88 8.75
CA PRO A 206 -8.42 24.68 7.31
C PRO A 206 -8.41 25.98 6.49
N VAL A 207 -8.46 27.11 7.14
CA VAL A 207 -8.36 28.45 6.53
C VAL A 207 -7.38 29.27 7.35
N GLU A 208 -6.30 29.71 6.73
CA GLU A 208 -5.33 30.66 7.29
C GLU A 208 -5.69 32.10 6.97
#